data_2adad38f7d0db73c1dccfd8b66c37361
#
_entry.id   2adad38f7d0db73c1dccfd8b66c37361
#
_cell.length_a   1.000
_cell.length_b   1.000
_cell.length_c   1.000
_cell.angle_alpha   90.00
_cell.angle_beta   90.00
_cell.angle_gamma   90.00
#
_symmetry.space_group_name_H-M   'P 1'
#
loop_
_entity.id
_entity.type
_entity.pdbx_description
1 polymer ?
#
loop_
_entity_poly.entity_id
_entity_poly.type
_entity_poly.pdbx_seq_one_letter_code
_entity_poly.pdbx_strand_id
1 'polypeptide(L)'
;MDGATIYALGTPAPSRGAPGAISVLRFSGPRAPEALIFLTEPKAFERGHSARDPSLPEPRRMVVRGILDPVTSEEIDRGLVVWFEAPYSETGEMMAELHLHGGRAIVNAALAAIARLGFCRLAE
;
A
#
# COMPACT_ATOMS: atom_id res chain seq x y z
N MET A 1 12.05 -10.02 18.73
CA MET A 1 11.38 -10.22 17.45
C MET A 1 10.75 -8.93 16.97
N ASP A 2 11.08 -8.57 15.80
CA ASP A 2 10.60 -7.32 15.26
C ASP A 2 9.28 -7.53 14.52
N GLY A 3 8.22 -6.95 15.02
CA GLY A 3 6.92 -7.00 14.39
C GLY A 3 6.64 -5.80 13.49
N ALA A 4 7.68 -5.07 13.11
CA ALA A 4 7.48 -3.87 12.33
C ALA A 4 7.02 -4.18 10.89
N THR A 5 6.14 -3.34 10.40
CA THR A 5 5.77 -3.34 8.99
C THR A 5 6.54 -2.21 8.32
N ILE A 6 7.27 -2.55 7.30
CA ILE A 6 8.09 -1.58 6.59
C ILE A 6 7.49 -1.32 5.21
N TYR A 7 7.80 -0.18 4.66
CA TYR A 7 7.41 0.15 3.29
C TYR A 7 8.58 0.73 2.53
N ALA A 8 8.55 0.57 1.22
CA ALA A 8 9.58 1.10 0.34
C ALA A 8 8.97 1.45 -1.00
N LEU A 9 9.52 2.50 -1.60
CA LEU A 9 9.14 2.87 -2.95
C LEU A 9 10.02 2.07 -3.91
N GLY A 10 9.38 1.22 -4.71
CA GLY A 10 10.04 0.53 -5.81
C GLY A 10 9.64 1.21 -7.10
N THR A 11 10.61 1.45 -7.95
CA THR A 11 10.33 2.04 -9.25
C THR A 11 10.70 1.00 -10.30
N PRO A 12 9.75 0.56 -11.13
CA PRO A 12 10.08 -0.35 -12.20
C PRO A 12 11.12 0.29 -13.11
N ALA A 13 11.92 -0.54 -13.76
CA ALA A 13 12.86 -0.03 -14.74
C ALA A 13 12.09 0.86 -15.72
N PRO A 14 12.60 2.07 -16.02
CA PRO A 14 11.89 2.95 -16.93
C PRO A 14 11.75 2.29 -18.29
N SER A 15 10.53 2.28 -18.81
CA SER A 15 10.30 1.81 -20.16
C SER A 15 10.39 2.98 -21.10
N ARG A 16 10.86 2.70 -22.33
CA ARG A 16 10.95 3.75 -23.33
C ARG A 16 9.59 4.29 -23.64
N GLY A 17 9.50 5.60 -23.69
CA GLY A 17 8.28 6.30 -24.07
C GLY A 17 7.28 6.48 -22.96
N ALA A 18 7.54 5.95 -21.78
CA ALA A 18 6.63 6.09 -20.64
C ALA A 18 7.39 6.26 -19.33
N PRO A 19 8.33 7.23 -19.25
CA PRO A 19 9.10 7.40 -18.03
C PRO A 19 8.21 7.84 -16.89
N GLY A 20 8.39 7.18 -15.74
CA GLY A 20 7.64 7.54 -14.54
C GLY A 20 6.18 7.18 -14.57
N ALA A 21 5.78 6.29 -15.46
CA ALA A 21 4.37 5.96 -15.62
C ALA A 21 3.77 5.28 -14.40
N ILE A 22 4.55 4.43 -13.73
CA ILE A 22 4.04 3.68 -12.58
C ILE A 22 5.09 3.65 -11.48
N SER A 23 4.65 3.89 -10.26
CA SER A 23 5.45 3.71 -9.06
C SER A 23 4.79 2.66 -8.20
N VAL A 24 5.59 1.79 -7.61
CA VAL A 24 5.08 0.73 -6.75
C VAL A 24 5.53 0.99 -5.32
N LEU A 25 4.56 1.08 -4.42
CA LEU A 25 4.84 1.13 -2.99
C LEU A 25 4.60 -0.26 -2.43
N ARG A 26 5.60 -0.81 -1.76
CA ARG A 26 5.54 -2.15 -1.19
C ARG A 26 5.59 -2.09 0.32
N PHE A 27 4.75 -2.90 0.93
CA PHE A 27 4.72 -3.09 2.37
C PHE A 27 5.08 -4.53 2.68
N SER A 28 5.88 -4.73 3.72
CA SER A 28 6.21 -6.08 4.18
C SER A 28 6.17 -6.10 5.70
N GLY A 29 5.50 -7.09 6.26
CA GLY A 29 5.40 -7.22 7.69
C GLY A 29 3.99 -7.61 8.12
N PRO A 30 3.78 -7.82 9.41
CA PRO A 30 2.52 -8.40 9.89
C PRO A 30 1.29 -7.54 9.63
N ARG A 31 1.45 -6.23 9.48
CA ARG A 31 0.33 -5.33 9.27
C ARG A 31 0.23 -4.79 7.84
N ALA A 32 0.92 -5.43 6.88
CA ALA A 32 0.86 -4.98 5.49
C ALA A 32 -0.57 -4.98 4.92
N PRO A 33 -1.39 -6.02 5.15
CA PRO A 33 -2.78 -5.97 4.67
C PRO A 33 -3.59 -4.86 5.32
N GLU A 34 -3.34 -4.56 6.59
CA GLU A 34 -4.03 -3.47 7.27
C GLU A 34 -3.69 -2.12 6.63
N ALA A 35 -2.43 -1.92 6.26
CA ALA A 35 -2.04 -0.70 5.57
C ALA A 35 -2.85 -0.53 4.28
N LEU A 36 -3.01 -1.62 3.52
CA LEU A 36 -3.79 -1.58 2.30
C LEU A 36 -5.25 -1.24 2.58
N ILE A 37 -5.84 -1.85 3.60
CA ILE A 37 -7.23 -1.59 3.97
C ILE A 37 -7.40 -0.11 4.32
N PHE A 38 -6.52 0.42 5.18
CA PHE A 38 -6.67 1.78 5.67
C PHE A 38 -6.45 2.83 4.59
N LEU A 39 -5.68 2.51 3.58
CA LEU A 39 -5.45 3.42 2.46
C LEU A 39 -6.52 3.31 1.36
N THR A 40 -7.37 2.31 1.44
CA THR A 40 -8.47 2.15 0.48
C THR A 40 -9.83 2.28 1.14
N GLU A 41 -9.88 2.19 2.46
CA GLU A 41 -11.12 2.27 3.22
C GLU A 41 -10.85 3.04 4.52
N PRO A 42 -10.79 4.38 4.46
CA PRO A 42 -10.42 5.18 5.64
C PRO A 42 -11.32 4.98 6.86
N LYS A 43 -12.58 4.62 6.64
CA LYS A 43 -13.47 4.35 7.76
C LYS A 43 -13.01 3.15 8.58
N ALA A 44 -12.36 2.19 7.93
CA ALA A 44 -11.77 1.06 8.64
C ALA A 44 -10.64 1.51 9.55
N PHE A 45 -9.87 2.50 9.14
CA PHE A 45 -8.81 3.06 9.96
C PHE A 45 -9.38 3.70 11.22
N GLU A 46 -10.46 4.47 11.09
CA GLU A 46 -11.12 5.10 12.23
C GLU A 46 -11.65 4.07 13.22
N ARG A 47 -12.15 2.94 12.72
CA ARG A 47 -12.74 1.90 13.57
C ARG A 47 -11.70 0.90 14.08
N GLY A 48 -10.46 1.00 13.64
CA GLY A 48 -9.42 0.06 14.04
C GLY A 48 -9.63 -1.35 13.51
N HIS A 49 -10.07 -1.47 12.28
CA HIS A 49 -10.33 -2.77 11.68
C HIS A 49 -9.08 -3.64 11.56
N SER A 50 -9.29 -4.94 11.53
CA SER A 50 -8.22 -5.92 11.39
C SER A 50 -8.03 -6.32 9.93
N ALA A 51 -6.99 -7.10 9.69
CA ALA A 51 -6.68 -7.63 8.36
C ALA A 51 -7.75 -8.60 7.82
N ARG A 52 -8.76 -8.90 8.60
CA ARG A 52 -9.87 -9.76 8.15
C ARG A 52 -11.06 -8.98 7.64
N ASP A 53 -10.88 -7.70 7.43
CA ASP A 53 -11.92 -6.85 6.90
C ASP A 53 -12.39 -7.37 5.55
N PRO A 54 -13.71 -7.49 5.34
CA PRO A 54 -14.25 -8.00 4.06
C PRO A 54 -13.91 -7.15 2.85
N SER A 55 -13.46 -5.91 3.05
CA SER A 55 -13.05 -5.06 1.93
C SER A 55 -11.71 -5.47 1.35
N LEU A 56 -10.94 -6.30 2.08
CA LEU A 56 -9.66 -6.78 1.59
C LEU A 56 -9.89 -7.75 0.43
N PRO A 57 -9.24 -7.54 -0.73
CA PRO A 57 -9.42 -8.47 -1.85
C PRO A 57 -8.77 -9.81 -1.54
N GLU A 58 -9.07 -10.82 -2.36
CA GLU A 58 -8.41 -12.10 -2.22
C GLU A 58 -6.90 -11.94 -2.43
N PRO A 59 -6.08 -12.70 -1.69
CA PRO A 59 -4.63 -12.58 -1.86
C PRO A 59 -4.20 -12.94 -3.29
N ARG A 60 -3.14 -12.28 -3.73
CA ARG A 60 -2.51 -12.48 -5.04
C ARG A 60 -3.39 -12.07 -6.21
N ARG A 61 -4.44 -11.32 -5.94
CA ARG A 61 -5.32 -10.82 -6.98
C ARG A 61 -5.21 -9.32 -7.06
N MET A 62 -4.84 -8.80 -8.22
CA MET A 62 -4.76 -7.36 -8.42
C MET A 62 -6.14 -6.81 -8.70
N VAL A 63 -6.50 -5.75 -7.99
CA VAL A 63 -7.78 -5.09 -8.19
C VAL A 63 -7.57 -3.59 -8.23
N VAL A 64 -8.47 -2.88 -8.90
CA VAL A 64 -8.44 -1.41 -8.94
C VAL A 64 -9.14 -0.88 -7.70
N ARG A 65 -8.48 0.05 -7.01
CA ARG A 65 -9.05 0.73 -5.84
C ARG A 65 -8.66 2.21 -5.86
N GLY A 66 -9.49 3.03 -5.25
CA GLY A 66 -9.09 4.38 -4.91
C GLY A 66 -8.11 4.33 -3.74
N ILE A 67 -7.02 5.04 -3.86
CA ILE A 67 -6.03 5.19 -2.79
C ILE A 67 -6.33 6.50 -2.10
N LEU A 68 -6.66 6.44 -0.82
CA LEU A 68 -7.20 7.57 -0.08
C LEU A 68 -6.33 7.90 1.12
N ASP A 69 -6.30 9.17 1.48
CA ASP A 69 -5.66 9.58 2.71
C ASP A 69 -6.50 9.05 3.89
N PRO A 70 -5.87 8.34 4.86
CA PRO A 70 -6.64 7.72 5.94
C PRO A 70 -7.29 8.72 6.90
N VAL A 71 -6.81 9.96 6.93
CA VAL A 71 -7.34 10.99 7.82
C VAL A 71 -8.35 11.87 7.11
N THR A 72 -8.02 12.35 5.92
CA THR A 72 -8.88 13.30 5.19
C THR A 72 -9.88 12.63 4.26
N SER A 73 -9.63 11.38 3.90
CA SER A 73 -10.41 10.62 2.91
C SER A 73 -10.31 11.18 1.49
N GLU A 74 -9.37 12.09 1.25
CA GLU A 74 -9.14 12.59 -0.10
C GLU A 74 -8.53 11.52 -0.97
N GLU A 75 -9.02 11.37 -2.18
CA GLU A 75 -8.46 10.42 -3.12
C GLU A 75 -7.13 10.95 -3.65
N ILE A 76 -6.09 10.16 -3.47
CA ILE A 76 -4.74 10.49 -3.95
C ILE A 76 -4.58 10.01 -5.38
N ASP A 77 -5.06 8.80 -5.64
CA ASP A 77 -4.94 8.18 -6.95
C ASP A 77 -5.91 7.01 -7.01
N ARG A 78 -6.09 6.48 -8.19
CA ARG A 78 -6.83 5.24 -8.37
C ARG A 78 -5.89 4.29 -9.10
N GLY A 79 -5.54 3.21 -8.42
CA GLY A 79 -4.52 2.32 -8.93
C GLY A 79 -4.79 0.87 -8.61
N LEU A 80 -3.82 0.02 -8.92
CA LEU A 80 -3.93 -1.40 -8.65
C LEU A 80 -3.38 -1.70 -7.27
N VAL A 81 -4.07 -2.56 -6.55
CA VAL A 81 -3.62 -3.01 -5.23
C VAL A 81 -3.61 -4.53 -5.21
N VAL A 82 -2.70 -5.08 -4.43
CA VAL A 82 -2.58 -6.52 -4.27
C VAL A 82 -1.94 -6.80 -2.92
N TRP A 83 -2.28 -7.92 -2.30
CA TRP A 83 -1.59 -8.37 -1.09
C TRP A 83 -1.26 -9.84 -1.20
N PHE A 84 -0.27 -10.25 -0.44
CA PHE A 84 0.25 -11.60 -0.47
C PHE A 84 0.28 -12.14 0.95
N GLU A 85 -0.29 -13.30 1.12
CA GLU A 85 -0.38 -13.98 2.39
C GLU A 85 0.92 -14.69 2.72
N ALA A 86 1.40 -14.54 3.95
CA ALA A 86 2.57 -15.29 4.41
C ALA A 86 2.24 -16.78 4.44
N PRO A 87 3.17 -17.65 4.14
CA PRO A 87 4.52 -17.41 3.66
C PRO A 87 4.65 -17.31 2.14
N TYR A 88 3.55 -17.18 1.42
CA TYR A 88 3.51 -17.24 -0.04
C TYR A 88 3.75 -15.89 -0.68
N SER A 89 4.78 -15.19 -0.20
CA SER A 89 5.17 -13.91 -0.72
C SER A 89 6.67 -13.92 -1.02
N GLU A 90 7.12 -12.86 -1.68
CA GLU A 90 8.53 -12.73 -2.03
C GLU A 90 9.43 -12.70 -0.79
N THR A 91 8.98 -12.05 0.28
CA THR A 91 9.75 -11.95 1.51
C THR A 91 9.46 -13.06 2.51
N GLY A 92 8.43 -13.86 2.27
CA GLY A 92 7.95 -14.84 3.23
C GLY A 92 7.04 -14.25 4.30
N GLU A 93 6.87 -12.94 4.31
CA GLU A 93 5.98 -12.25 5.24
C GLU A 93 4.70 -11.82 4.55
N MET A 94 3.74 -11.28 5.30
CA MET A 94 2.61 -10.60 4.70
C MET A 94 3.13 -9.42 3.89
N MET A 95 2.60 -9.23 2.69
CA MET A 95 3.01 -8.14 1.81
C MET A 95 1.80 -7.49 1.17
N ALA A 96 1.96 -6.24 0.81
CA ALA A 96 0.97 -5.52 0.03
C ALA A 96 1.67 -4.59 -0.94
N GLU A 97 1.02 -4.29 -2.05
CA GLU A 97 1.56 -3.35 -3.04
C GLU A 97 0.47 -2.41 -3.50
N LEU A 98 0.86 -1.15 -3.67
CA LEU A 98 0.04 -0.13 -4.32
C LEU A 98 0.77 0.28 -5.59
N HIS A 99 0.11 0.15 -6.72
CA HIS A 99 0.63 0.57 -8.01
C HIS A 99 0.00 1.90 -8.38
N LEU A 100 0.80 2.95 -8.30
CA LEU A 100 0.33 4.32 -8.48
C LEU A 100 0.80 4.89 -9.80
N HIS A 101 0.10 5.90 -10.28
CA HIS A 101 0.62 6.69 -11.38
C HIS A 101 1.84 7.46 -10.89
N GLY A 102 2.90 7.48 -11.69
CA GLY A 102 4.24 7.82 -11.23
C GLY A 102 4.56 9.28 -10.96
N GLY A 103 3.58 10.17 -11.00
CA GLY A 103 3.85 11.58 -10.77
C GLY A 103 4.36 11.86 -9.36
N ARG A 104 5.27 12.84 -9.24
CA ARG A 104 5.88 13.18 -7.96
C ARG A 104 4.83 13.57 -6.91
N ALA A 105 3.83 14.34 -7.33
CA ALA A 105 2.80 14.79 -6.39
C ALA A 105 2.01 13.62 -5.83
N ILE A 106 1.69 12.64 -6.68
CA ILE A 106 0.95 11.45 -6.24
C ILE A 106 1.79 10.62 -5.28
N VAL A 107 3.05 10.39 -5.62
CA VAL A 107 3.95 9.61 -4.76
C VAL A 107 4.13 10.31 -3.41
N ASN A 108 4.36 11.61 -3.41
CA ASN A 108 4.54 12.35 -2.17
C ASN A 108 3.28 12.32 -1.30
N ALA A 109 2.12 12.43 -1.92
CA ALA A 109 0.86 12.37 -1.18
C ALA A 109 0.65 10.97 -0.58
N ALA A 110 1.01 9.93 -1.33
CA ALA A 110 0.90 8.57 -0.84
C ALA A 110 1.85 8.32 0.33
N LEU A 111 3.09 8.78 0.23
CA LEU A 111 4.05 8.64 1.32
C LEU A 111 3.58 9.37 2.58
N ALA A 112 3.02 10.56 2.42
CA ALA A 112 2.47 11.30 3.55
C ALA A 112 1.29 10.55 4.19
N ALA A 113 0.43 9.95 3.36
CA ALA A 113 -0.70 9.17 3.85
C ALA A 113 -0.22 7.96 4.67
N ILE A 114 0.81 7.26 4.17
CA ILE A 114 1.38 6.11 4.88
C ILE A 114 1.94 6.54 6.25
N ALA A 115 2.60 7.69 6.29
CA ALA A 115 3.14 8.21 7.55
C ALA A 115 2.03 8.45 8.57
N ARG A 116 0.84 8.84 8.12
CA ARG A 116 -0.29 9.08 9.01
C ARG A 116 -0.86 7.81 9.62
N LEU A 117 -0.58 6.64 9.04
CA LEU A 117 -1.01 5.37 9.63
C LEU A 117 -0.35 5.11 10.98
N GLY A 118 0.89 5.54 11.14
CA GLY A 118 1.59 5.47 12.42
C GLY A 118 2.24 4.14 12.75
N PHE A 119 1.99 3.08 11.98
CA PHE A 119 2.57 1.77 12.28
C PHE A 119 3.51 1.24 11.22
N CYS A 120 3.74 2.00 10.16
CA CYS A 120 4.65 1.61 9.10
C CYS A 120 5.93 2.41 9.16
N ARG A 121 7.04 1.77 8.84
CA ARG A 121 8.36 2.39 8.88
C ARG A 121 8.98 2.31 7.51
N LEU A 122 9.63 3.40 7.09
CA LEU A 122 10.33 3.42 5.82
C LEU A 122 11.52 2.45 5.88
N ALA A 123 11.67 1.62 4.88
CA ALA A 123 12.80 0.71 4.77
C ALA A 123 14.08 1.50 4.51
N GLU A 124 15.14 1.08 5.13
CA GLU A 124 16.46 1.71 4.94
C GLU A 124 17.25 1.06 3.84
#